data_7fad2a232682558d591776bac26b44df
#
_entry.id   7fad2a232682558d591776bac26b44df
#
_cell.length_a   1.000
_cell.length_b   1.000
_cell.length_c   1.000
_cell.angle_alpha   90.00
_cell.angle_beta   90.00
_cell.angle_gamma   90.00
#
_symmetry.space_group_name_H-M   'P 1'
#
loop_
_entity.id
_entity.type
_entity.pdbx_description
1 polymer ?
#
loop_
_entity_poly.entity_id
_entity_poly.type
_entity_poly.pdbx_seq_one_letter_code
_entity_poly.pdbx_strand_id
1 'polypeptide(L)'
;SLITNTKGAENVIEACVKHEARLLLASTSEIYGKTAKMPMSEDDDRVLGSTTIARWGYSTAKAIDEHLALAYAEQGLRMSIVRYFNSYGPRLDPRGYGSVVANLMRQALDGEPLTVHGDGTQTRCFTFVNDTVEGTLRAAFDPRGEGLVFNIGNDTETSINDLARMIVAMTNSTSNIQHVSYEARYGKGFEDTKRRIPDVRRATDILGFTAATPLQAGLTHTLQWWRTTHQ
;
A
#
# COMPACT_ATOMS: atom_id res chain seq x y z
N SER A 1 9.33 3.47 15.03
CA SER A 1 9.15 2.71 13.78
C SER A 1 10.42 2.60 12.93
N LEU A 2 11.27 3.65 12.82
CA LEU A 2 12.52 3.60 12.04
C LEU A 2 13.40 2.43 12.48
N ILE A 3 13.79 2.40 13.75
CA ILE A 3 14.66 1.34 14.30
C ILE A 3 14.02 -0.04 14.18
N THR A 4 12.71 -0.16 14.44
CA THR A 4 12.00 -1.44 14.34
C THR A 4 12.04 -1.99 12.91
N ASN A 5 11.85 -1.13 11.90
CA ASN A 5 11.93 -1.56 10.50
C ASN A 5 13.38 -1.94 10.15
N THR A 6 14.32 -1.01 10.29
CA THR A 6 15.69 -1.23 9.80
C THR A 6 16.41 -2.34 10.56
N LYS A 7 16.39 -2.34 11.90
CA LYS A 7 17.03 -3.39 12.69
C LYS A 7 16.32 -4.75 12.57
N GLY A 8 14.97 -4.70 12.46
CA GLY A 8 14.18 -5.91 12.22
C GLY A 8 14.49 -6.53 10.86
N ALA A 9 14.57 -5.73 9.80
CA ALA A 9 14.94 -6.20 8.46
C ALA A 9 16.36 -6.77 8.43
N GLU A 10 17.33 -6.08 9.00
CA GLU A 10 18.72 -6.55 9.10
C GLU A 10 18.81 -7.93 9.77
N ASN A 11 18.18 -8.10 10.94
CA ASN A 11 18.18 -9.37 11.67
C ASN A 11 17.57 -10.52 10.84
N VAL A 12 16.48 -10.24 10.10
CA VAL A 12 15.83 -11.25 9.24
C VAL A 12 16.70 -11.59 8.04
N ILE A 13 17.31 -10.58 7.40
CA ILE A 13 18.23 -10.76 6.27
C ILE A 13 19.42 -11.64 6.68
N GLU A 14 20.08 -11.32 7.80
CA GLU A 14 21.19 -12.11 8.34
C GLU A 14 20.77 -13.58 8.64
N ALA A 15 19.58 -13.75 9.21
CA ALA A 15 19.05 -15.09 9.45
C ALA A 15 18.79 -15.85 8.15
N CYS A 16 18.24 -15.19 7.12
CA CYS A 16 18.04 -15.79 5.80
C CYS A 16 19.36 -16.22 5.16
N VAL A 17 20.40 -15.38 5.23
CA VAL A 17 21.75 -15.73 4.76
C VAL A 17 22.31 -16.94 5.51
N LYS A 18 22.26 -16.89 6.85
CA LYS A 18 22.78 -17.99 7.70
C LYS A 18 22.12 -19.33 7.45
N HIS A 19 20.82 -19.34 7.12
CA HIS A 19 20.03 -20.56 6.93
C HIS A 19 19.72 -20.87 5.47
N GLU A 20 20.36 -20.17 4.53
CA GLU A 20 20.12 -20.32 3.07
C GLU A 20 18.65 -20.19 2.68
N ALA A 21 17.89 -19.41 3.46
CA ALA A 21 16.46 -19.19 3.22
C ALA A 21 16.24 -18.09 2.17
N ARG A 22 15.20 -18.24 1.36
CA ARG A 22 14.76 -17.19 0.44
C ARG A 22 14.02 -16.10 1.20
N LEU A 23 14.30 -14.84 0.90
CA LEU A 23 13.65 -13.67 1.46
C LEU A 23 12.61 -13.09 0.49
N LEU A 24 11.39 -12.83 0.96
CA LEU A 24 10.50 -11.87 0.35
C LEU A 24 10.42 -10.63 1.25
N LEU A 25 10.89 -9.49 0.76
CA LEU A 25 10.84 -8.23 1.49
C LEU A 25 9.58 -7.44 1.14
N ALA A 26 8.72 -7.21 2.14
CA ALA A 26 7.57 -6.33 1.99
C ALA A 26 8.01 -4.87 2.07
N SER A 27 7.93 -4.16 0.96
CA SER A 27 8.15 -2.72 0.83
C SER A 27 6.84 -1.98 0.55
N THR A 28 6.91 -0.76 0.07
CA THR A 28 5.76 0.14 -0.02
C THR A 28 5.86 1.11 -1.18
N SER A 29 4.73 1.50 -1.75
CA SER A 29 4.65 2.62 -2.71
C SER A 29 5.05 3.98 -2.12
N GLU A 30 5.14 4.11 -0.78
CA GLU A 30 5.67 5.33 -0.14
C GLU A 30 7.13 5.60 -0.51
N ILE A 31 7.85 4.59 -1.03
CA ILE A 31 9.24 4.72 -1.45
C ILE A 31 9.44 5.79 -2.53
N TYR A 32 8.47 5.94 -3.43
CA TYR A 32 8.51 6.92 -4.52
C TYR A 32 8.34 8.38 -4.03
N GLY A 33 7.80 8.55 -2.82
CA GLY A 33 7.61 9.86 -2.23
C GLY A 33 6.59 10.71 -2.98
N LYS A 34 6.98 11.93 -3.35
CA LYS A 34 6.14 12.93 -4.04
C LYS A 34 6.56 13.15 -5.50
N THR A 35 7.02 12.12 -6.18
CA THR A 35 7.33 12.21 -7.62
C THR A 35 6.09 12.63 -8.41
N ALA A 36 6.30 13.45 -9.43
CA ALA A 36 5.25 13.82 -10.38
C ALA A 36 5.15 12.82 -11.56
N LYS A 37 6.12 11.92 -11.71
CA LYS A 37 6.16 10.92 -12.78
C LYS A 37 5.12 9.83 -12.52
N MET A 38 4.27 9.56 -13.52
CA MET A 38 3.23 8.54 -13.50
C MET A 38 3.20 7.78 -14.85
N PRO A 39 2.97 6.47 -14.84
CA PRO A 39 2.95 5.60 -13.66
C PRO A 39 4.34 5.48 -13.00
N MET A 40 4.36 5.12 -11.71
CA MET A 40 5.59 4.93 -10.92
C MET A 40 6.23 3.58 -11.26
N SER A 41 7.40 3.59 -11.89
CA SER A 41 8.18 2.39 -12.21
C SER A 41 9.14 2.04 -11.08
N GLU A 42 9.51 0.77 -10.97
CA GLU A 42 10.42 0.28 -9.94
C GLU A 42 11.82 0.92 -10.03
N ASP A 43 12.20 1.39 -11.22
CA ASP A 43 13.49 2.02 -11.49
C ASP A 43 13.47 3.56 -11.37
N ASP A 44 12.33 4.13 -10.96
CA ASP A 44 12.19 5.57 -10.81
C ASP A 44 12.91 6.12 -9.58
N ASP A 45 13.41 7.35 -9.72
CA ASP A 45 14.00 8.10 -8.61
C ASP A 45 13.00 8.33 -7.48
N ARG A 46 13.52 8.34 -6.27
CA ARG A 46 12.78 8.69 -5.06
C ARG A 46 12.79 10.20 -4.85
N VAL A 47 11.62 10.83 -4.72
CA VAL A 47 11.50 12.26 -4.46
C VAL A 47 10.87 12.49 -3.10
N LEU A 48 11.67 12.72 -2.07
CA LEU A 48 11.20 12.93 -0.70
C LEU A 48 11.19 14.42 -0.33
N GLY A 49 10.42 14.74 0.71
CA GLY A 49 10.44 16.05 1.35
C GLY A 49 11.54 16.19 2.41
N SER A 50 11.47 17.29 3.17
CA SER A 50 12.38 17.56 4.27
C SER A 50 12.35 16.47 5.34
N THR A 51 13.51 16.21 5.96
CA THR A 51 13.61 15.28 7.11
C THR A 51 12.85 15.76 8.34
N THR A 52 12.45 17.03 8.40
CA THR A 52 11.57 17.57 9.43
C THR A 52 10.11 17.13 9.29
N ILE A 53 9.73 16.57 8.14
CA ILE A 53 8.40 16.03 7.89
C ILE A 53 8.39 14.53 8.24
N ALA A 54 7.74 14.18 9.34
CA ALA A 54 7.73 12.83 9.92
C ALA A 54 7.27 11.73 8.95
N ARG A 55 6.40 12.05 8.00
CA ARG A 55 5.91 11.12 6.97
C ARG A 55 7.04 10.41 6.23
N TRP A 56 8.08 11.15 5.85
CA TRP A 56 9.17 10.62 5.03
C TRP A 56 10.09 9.65 5.77
N GLY A 57 10.00 9.61 7.10
CA GLY A 57 10.74 8.65 7.92
C GLY A 57 10.40 7.20 7.60
N TYR A 58 9.11 6.88 7.38
CA TYR A 58 8.69 5.53 6.99
C TYR A 58 9.22 5.13 5.61
N SER A 59 9.09 6.02 4.62
CA SER A 59 9.64 5.80 3.28
C SER A 59 11.17 5.59 3.32
N THR A 60 11.87 6.36 4.15
CA THR A 60 13.32 6.23 4.33
C THR A 60 13.68 4.89 4.96
N ALA A 61 12.96 4.46 6.01
CA ALA A 61 13.20 3.16 6.64
C ALA A 61 13.02 2.02 5.64
N LYS A 62 11.93 2.02 4.88
CA LYS A 62 11.68 0.97 3.86
C LYS A 62 12.72 0.99 2.73
N ALA A 63 13.27 2.17 2.38
CA ALA A 63 14.37 2.24 1.44
C ALA A 63 15.67 1.64 1.99
N ILE A 64 15.96 1.85 3.26
CA ILE A 64 17.09 1.20 3.91
C ILE A 64 16.95 -0.32 3.86
N ASP A 65 15.75 -0.83 4.16
CA ASP A 65 15.44 -2.26 4.07
C ASP A 65 15.70 -2.82 2.66
N GLU A 66 15.25 -2.09 1.60
CA GLU A 66 15.52 -2.48 0.21
C GLU A 66 17.02 -2.47 -0.12
N HIS A 67 17.74 -1.41 0.25
CA HIS A 67 19.17 -1.32 0.02
C HIS A 67 19.95 -2.44 0.72
N LEU A 68 19.59 -2.77 1.95
CA LEU A 68 20.17 -3.90 2.66
C LEU A 68 19.93 -5.22 1.93
N ALA A 69 18.67 -5.53 1.57
CA ALA A 69 18.34 -6.77 0.86
C ALA A 69 19.09 -6.88 -0.48
N LEU A 70 19.17 -5.79 -1.25
CA LEU A 70 19.89 -5.75 -2.53
C LEU A 70 21.41 -5.97 -2.33
N ALA A 71 22.02 -5.33 -1.32
CA ALA A 71 23.43 -5.52 -1.03
C ALA A 71 23.76 -6.97 -0.63
N TYR A 72 22.89 -7.62 0.14
CA TYR A 72 23.03 -9.04 0.49
C TYR A 72 22.73 -9.97 -0.68
N ALA A 73 21.88 -9.56 -1.63
CA ALA A 73 21.65 -10.32 -2.85
C ALA A 73 22.91 -10.43 -3.72
N GLU A 74 23.73 -9.36 -3.78
CA GLU A 74 25.06 -9.40 -4.44
C GLU A 74 26.01 -10.41 -3.77
N GLN A 75 25.76 -10.77 -2.51
CA GLN A 75 26.51 -11.76 -1.75
C GLN A 75 25.86 -13.16 -1.74
N GLY A 76 24.83 -13.36 -2.55
CA GLY A 76 24.18 -14.65 -2.74
C GLY A 76 22.86 -14.86 -1.98
N LEU A 77 22.31 -13.84 -1.31
CA LEU A 77 20.95 -13.95 -0.75
C LEU A 77 19.92 -14.06 -1.89
N ARG A 78 19.17 -15.16 -1.91
CA ARG A 78 18.03 -15.30 -2.82
C ARG A 78 16.87 -14.49 -2.27
N MET A 79 16.44 -13.44 -2.99
CA MET A 79 15.38 -12.57 -2.51
C MET A 79 14.53 -12.00 -3.64
N SER A 80 13.36 -11.49 -3.30
CA SER A 80 12.57 -10.55 -4.10
C SER A 80 11.96 -9.48 -3.20
N ILE A 81 11.66 -8.33 -3.78
CA ILE A 81 11.07 -7.18 -3.06
C ILE A 81 9.72 -6.86 -3.70
N VAL A 82 8.69 -6.61 -2.87
CA VAL A 82 7.38 -6.18 -3.34
C VAL A 82 7.02 -4.82 -2.74
N ARG A 83 6.67 -3.86 -3.60
CA ARG A 83 6.17 -2.53 -3.23
C ARG A 83 4.65 -2.53 -3.35
N TYR A 84 3.94 -2.56 -2.22
CA TYR A 84 2.48 -2.61 -2.21
C TYR A 84 1.84 -1.25 -2.48
N PHE A 85 0.77 -1.29 -3.29
CA PHE A 85 -0.08 -0.13 -3.59
C PHE A 85 -1.48 -0.32 -2.99
N ASN A 86 -1.76 0.43 -1.93
CA ASN A 86 -3.08 0.60 -1.30
C ASN A 86 -3.93 -0.69 -1.19
N SER A 87 -3.38 -1.73 -0.60
CA SER A 87 -4.12 -2.97 -0.33
C SER A 87 -5.30 -2.73 0.59
N TYR A 88 -6.45 -3.35 0.28
CA TYR A 88 -7.66 -3.30 1.09
C TYR A 88 -8.37 -4.66 1.07
N GLY A 89 -9.26 -4.89 2.03
CA GLY A 89 -10.06 -6.11 2.08
C GLY A 89 -10.47 -6.51 3.49
N PRO A 90 -11.02 -7.72 3.66
CA PRO A 90 -11.33 -8.30 4.96
C PRO A 90 -10.14 -8.28 5.92
N ARG A 91 -10.42 -8.16 7.24
CA ARG A 91 -9.45 -8.17 8.35
C ARG A 91 -8.56 -6.92 8.46
N LEU A 92 -8.76 -5.90 7.64
CA LEU A 92 -8.02 -4.66 7.78
C LEU A 92 -8.57 -3.86 8.97
N ASP A 93 -7.72 -3.59 9.98
CA ASP A 93 -8.12 -2.88 11.20
C ASP A 93 -8.43 -1.40 10.89
N PRO A 94 -9.66 -0.93 11.11
CA PRO A 94 -10.05 0.47 10.88
C PRO A 94 -9.39 1.44 11.88
N ARG A 95 -8.91 0.93 13.02
CA ARG A 95 -8.20 1.73 14.03
C ARG A 95 -6.72 1.90 13.70
N GLY A 96 -6.21 1.08 12.76
CA GLY A 96 -4.82 1.10 12.34
C GLY A 96 -4.49 2.31 11.45
N TYR A 97 -3.19 2.58 11.31
CA TYR A 97 -2.71 3.58 10.37
C TYR A 97 -2.94 3.12 8.92
N GLY A 98 -3.62 3.94 8.14
CA GLY A 98 -3.43 3.91 6.70
C GLY A 98 -4.52 3.29 5.85
N SER A 99 -5.65 2.78 6.36
CA SER A 99 -6.69 2.30 5.47
C SER A 99 -7.89 3.24 5.37
N VAL A 100 -7.89 4.07 4.34
CA VAL A 100 -9.05 4.90 4.04
C VAL A 100 -10.30 4.04 3.77
N VAL A 101 -10.17 2.88 3.11
CA VAL A 101 -11.30 1.97 2.84
C VAL A 101 -11.94 1.48 4.15
N ALA A 102 -11.13 0.95 5.08
CA ALA A 102 -11.65 0.43 6.35
C ALA A 102 -12.28 1.54 7.20
N ASN A 103 -11.66 2.74 7.25
CA ASN A 103 -12.21 3.87 8.00
C ASN A 103 -13.56 4.34 7.45
N LEU A 104 -13.65 4.56 6.13
CA LEU A 104 -14.90 4.99 5.50
C LEU A 104 -16.00 3.92 5.60
N MET A 105 -15.63 2.62 5.48
CA MET A 105 -16.57 1.51 5.62
C MET A 105 -17.13 1.46 7.05
N ARG A 106 -16.28 1.55 8.07
CA ARG A 106 -16.70 1.61 9.47
C ARG A 106 -17.63 2.79 9.71
N GLN A 107 -17.22 3.99 9.31
CA GLN A 107 -18.02 5.20 9.51
C GLN A 107 -19.41 5.09 8.86
N ALA A 108 -19.47 4.56 7.63
CA ALA A 108 -20.75 4.37 6.94
C ALA A 108 -21.67 3.38 7.65
N LEU A 109 -21.12 2.30 8.20
CA LEU A 109 -21.87 1.27 8.92
C LEU A 109 -22.31 1.72 10.32
N ASP A 110 -21.49 2.53 10.99
CA ASP A 110 -21.78 3.08 12.32
C ASP A 110 -22.68 4.33 12.26
N GLY A 111 -23.06 4.79 11.05
CA GLY A 111 -23.87 6.01 10.88
C GLY A 111 -23.11 7.31 11.19
N GLU A 112 -21.78 7.23 11.27
CA GLU A 112 -20.91 8.39 11.47
C GLU A 112 -20.67 9.14 10.14
N PRO A 113 -20.38 10.45 10.15
CA PRO A 113 -19.93 11.16 8.95
C PRO A 113 -18.67 10.51 8.37
N LEU A 114 -18.64 10.31 7.03
CA LEU A 114 -17.44 9.83 6.33
C LEU A 114 -16.41 10.95 6.23
N THR A 115 -15.27 10.79 6.89
CA THR A 115 -14.21 11.80 6.90
C THR A 115 -13.26 11.66 5.71
N VAL A 116 -13.29 12.64 4.81
CA VAL A 116 -12.38 12.76 3.67
C VAL A 116 -11.34 13.83 4.00
N HIS A 117 -10.05 13.45 4.00
CA HIS A 117 -8.97 14.40 4.26
C HIS A 117 -8.64 15.23 3.02
N GLY A 118 -8.50 16.54 3.17
CA GLY A 118 -8.34 17.50 2.08
C GLY A 118 -9.63 17.68 1.28
N ASP A 119 -9.50 17.97 -0.02
CA ASP A 119 -10.61 18.14 -0.94
C ASP A 119 -11.16 16.82 -1.54
N GLY A 120 -10.51 15.70 -1.24
CA GLY A 120 -10.89 14.38 -1.72
C GLY A 120 -10.60 14.12 -3.20
N THR A 121 -9.93 15.04 -3.90
CA THR A 121 -9.56 14.88 -5.32
C THR A 121 -8.31 14.03 -5.53
N GLN A 122 -7.54 13.79 -4.48
CA GLN A 122 -6.39 12.90 -4.55
C GLN A 122 -6.83 11.49 -4.93
N THR A 123 -6.04 10.85 -5.81
CA THR A 123 -6.37 9.52 -6.33
C THR A 123 -5.45 8.44 -5.79
N ARG A 124 -5.97 7.23 -5.72
CA ARG A 124 -5.24 6.02 -5.34
C ARG A 124 -5.66 4.85 -6.24
N CYS A 125 -4.78 3.89 -6.40
CA CYS A 125 -5.08 2.60 -7.02
C CYS A 125 -5.26 1.59 -5.89
N PHE A 126 -6.48 1.12 -5.71
CA PHE A 126 -6.85 0.21 -4.63
C PHE A 126 -6.74 -1.24 -5.09
N THR A 127 -5.97 -2.05 -4.36
CA THR A 127 -5.72 -3.45 -4.69
C THR A 127 -6.43 -4.36 -3.70
N PHE A 128 -7.29 -5.23 -4.17
CA PHE A 128 -7.96 -6.18 -3.29
C PHE A 128 -6.95 -7.16 -2.68
N VAL A 129 -7.17 -7.54 -1.42
CA VAL A 129 -6.19 -8.33 -0.66
C VAL A 129 -5.85 -9.67 -1.31
N ASN A 130 -6.79 -10.32 -2.00
CA ASN A 130 -6.49 -11.58 -2.69
C ASN A 130 -5.53 -11.38 -3.86
N ASP A 131 -5.69 -10.29 -4.63
CA ASP A 131 -4.73 -9.95 -5.69
C ASP A 131 -3.36 -9.60 -5.08
N THR A 132 -3.34 -8.88 -3.95
CA THR A 132 -2.08 -8.59 -3.23
C THR A 132 -1.39 -9.88 -2.81
N VAL A 133 -2.12 -10.84 -2.24
CA VAL A 133 -1.58 -12.15 -1.82
C VAL A 133 -1.07 -12.93 -3.03
N GLU A 134 -1.83 -12.99 -4.11
CA GLU A 134 -1.42 -13.71 -5.34
C GLU A 134 -0.12 -13.12 -5.92
N GLY A 135 -0.04 -11.79 -6.08
CA GLY A 135 1.18 -11.12 -6.54
C GLY A 135 2.38 -11.37 -5.61
N THR A 136 2.12 -11.37 -4.29
CA THR A 136 3.14 -11.66 -3.27
C THR A 136 3.68 -13.09 -3.41
N LEU A 137 2.80 -14.08 -3.55
CA LEU A 137 3.18 -15.48 -3.70
C LEU A 137 3.97 -15.72 -4.99
N ARG A 138 3.56 -15.10 -6.10
CA ARG A 138 4.32 -15.18 -7.35
C ARG A 138 5.70 -14.56 -7.21
N ALA A 139 5.83 -13.37 -6.64
CA ALA A 139 7.13 -12.76 -6.38
C ALA A 139 8.00 -13.60 -5.43
N ALA A 140 7.40 -14.29 -4.46
CA ALA A 140 8.11 -15.13 -3.50
C ALA A 140 8.65 -16.42 -4.11
N PHE A 141 7.88 -17.06 -5.00
CA PHE A 141 8.17 -18.43 -5.43
C PHE A 141 8.56 -18.56 -6.91
N ASP A 142 8.29 -17.58 -7.77
CA ASP A 142 8.73 -17.62 -9.16
C ASP A 142 10.25 -17.36 -9.23
N PRO A 143 11.04 -18.30 -9.78
CA PRO A 143 12.49 -18.12 -9.90
C PRO A 143 12.88 -16.93 -10.78
N ARG A 144 12.01 -16.52 -11.71
CA ARG A 144 12.26 -15.36 -12.59
C ARG A 144 12.22 -14.03 -11.82
N GLY A 145 11.61 -14.02 -10.63
CA GLY A 145 11.52 -12.85 -9.76
C GLY A 145 12.73 -12.67 -8.82
N GLU A 146 13.69 -13.60 -8.85
CA GLU A 146 14.84 -13.55 -7.95
C GLU A 146 15.73 -12.33 -8.25
N GLY A 147 16.11 -11.60 -7.20
CA GLY A 147 16.90 -10.38 -7.27
C GLY A 147 16.13 -9.14 -7.71
N LEU A 148 14.82 -9.24 -7.96
CA LEU A 148 14.03 -8.14 -8.53
C LEU A 148 13.09 -7.48 -7.53
N VAL A 149 12.74 -6.23 -7.88
CA VAL A 149 11.70 -5.42 -7.19
C VAL A 149 10.46 -5.39 -8.07
N PHE A 150 9.28 -5.54 -7.46
CA PHE A 150 7.98 -5.53 -8.15
C PHE A 150 6.99 -4.59 -7.49
N ASN A 151 6.33 -3.77 -8.29
CA ASN A 151 5.11 -3.10 -7.88
C ASN A 151 3.95 -4.11 -7.88
N ILE A 152 3.32 -4.31 -6.74
CA ILE A 152 2.13 -5.16 -6.62
C ILE A 152 0.93 -4.26 -6.34
N GLY A 153 0.08 -4.13 -7.34
CA GLY A 153 -1.06 -3.23 -7.27
C GLY A 153 -1.98 -3.27 -8.49
N ASN A 154 -3.13 -2.64 -8.33
CA ASN A 154 -4.04 -2.29 -9.42
C ASN A 154 -3.63 -0.92 -9.99
N ASP A 155 -3.84 -0.67 -11.27
CA ASP A 155 -3.48 0.57 -11.97
C ASP A 155 -4.67 1.52 -12.22
N THR A 156 -5.87 1.12 -11.82
CA THR A 156 -7.09 1.93 -11.98
C THR A 156 -7.20 2.97 -10.87
N GLU A 157 -7.14 4.24 -11.25
CA GLU A 157 -7.27 5.36 -10.32
C GLU A 157 -8.71 5.56 -9.83
N THR A 158 -8.84 5.79 -8.54
CA THR A 158 -10.10 6.21 -7.92
C THR A 158 -9.85 7.38 -6.99
N SER A 159 -10.64 8.46 -7.08
CA SER A 159 -10.56 9.57 -6.13
C SER A 159 -11.11 9.16 -4.76
N ILE A 160 -10.63 9.81 -3.69
CA ILE A 160 -11.17 9.54 -2.35
C ILE A 160 -12.65 9.93 -2.26
N ASN A 161 -13.07 10.96 -3.00
CA ASN A 161 -14.49 11.33 -3.10
C ASN A 161 -15.31 10.24 -3.76
N ASP A 162 -14.84 9.63 -4.87
CA ASP A 162 -15.55 8.54 -5.53
C ASP A 162 -15.63 7.31 -4.64
N LEU A 163 -14.54 6.96 -3.98
CA LEU A 163 -14.51 5.87 -3.00
C LEU A 163 -15.56 6.10 -1.89
N ALA A 164 -15.62 7.30 -1.32
CA ALA A 164 -16.59 7.63 -0.26
C ALA A 164 -18.03 7.50 -0.77
N ARG A 165 -18.33 8.02 -1.98
CA ARG A 165 -19.65 7.88 -2.60
C ARG A 165 -20.04 6.41 -2.85
N MET A 166 -19.09 5.61 -3.35
CA MET A 166 -19.31 4.17 -3.57
C MET A 166 -19.64 3.46 -2.25
N ILE A 167 -18.92 3.76 -1.18
CA ILE A 167 -19.15 3.15 0.15
C ILE A 167 -20.51 3.55 0.71
N VAL A 168 -20.89 4.82 0.66
CA VAL A 168 -22.22 5.28 1.08
C VAL A 168 -23.31 4.53 0.32
N ALA A 169 -23.20 4.45 -0.99
CA ALA A 169 -24.22 3.79 -1.83
C ALA A 169 -24.34 2.29 -1.52
N MET A 170 -23.23 1.57 -1.38
CA MET A 170 -23.27 0.11 -1.18
C MET A 170 -23.64 -0.30 0.26
N THR A 171 -23.43 0.58 1.23
CA THR A 171 -23.84 0.33 2.63
C THR A 171 -25.29 0.74 2.90
N ASN A 172 -25.93 1.46 1.96
CA ASN A 172 -27.20 2.17 2.14
C ASN A 172 -27.16 3.15 3.32
N SER A 173 -25.99 3.74 3.59
CA SER A 173 -25.81 4.68 4.69
C SER A 173 -26.45 6.04 4.36
N THR A 174 -27.00 6.68 5.39
CA THR A 174 -27.48 8.07 5.31
C THR A 174 -26.40 9.07 5.76
N SER A 175 -25.21 8.58 6.06
CA SER A 175 -24.08 9.41 6.51
C SER A 175 -23.65 10.42 5.43
N ASN A 176 -23.39 11.65 5.84
CA ASN A 176 -22.81 12.66 4.96
C ASN A 176 -21.30 12.49 4.83
N ILE A 177 -20.75 12.96 3.69
CA ILE A 177 -19.32 13.03 3.46
C ILE A 177 -18.83 14.40 3.99
N GLN A 178 -17.87 14.35 4.92
CA GLN A 178 -17.30 15.54 5.54
C GLN A 178 -15.83 15.70 5.16
N HIS A 179 -15.48 16.85 4.57
CA HIS A 179 -14.10 17.18 4.28
C HIS A 179 -13.42 17.81 5.51
N VAL A 180 -12.26 17.25 5.88
CA VAL A 180 -11.46 17.75 7.01
C VAL A 180 -10.05 18.07 6.56
N SER A 181 -9.44 19.10 7.14
CA SER A 181 -8.07 19.46 6.76
C SER A 181 -7.07 18.38 7.19
N TYR A 182 -6.01 18.19 6.40
CA TYR A 182 -4.89 17.33 6.80
C TYR A 182 -4.26 17.78 8.13
N GLU A 183 -4.16 19.08 8.34
CA GLU A 183 -3.57 19.66 9.55
C GLU A 183 -4.34 19.26 10.83
N ALA A 184 -5.66 19.18 10.76
CA ALA A 184 -6.48 18.75 11.89
C ALA A 184 -6.22 17.30 12.32
N ARG A 185 -5.81 16.43 11.39
CA ARG A 185 -5.57 15.00 11.67
C ARG A 185 -4.09 14.68 11.92
N TYR A 186 -3.19 15.28 11.16
CA TYR A 186 -1.78 14.89 11.10
C TYR A 186 -0.82 15.97 11.60
N GLY A 187 -1.34 17.15 12.00
CA GLY A 187 -0.52 18.27 12.44
C GLY A 187 0.00 19.13 11.27
N LYS A 188 0.65 20.24 11.64
CA LYS A 188 1.19 21.21 10.67
C LYS A 188 2.25 20.60 9.77
N GLY A 189 2.23 20.95 8.48
CA GLY A 189 3.25 20.57 7.50
C GLY A 189 3.11 19.14 6.98
N PHE A 190 1.97 18.47 7.18
CA PHE A 190 1.73 17.17 6.55
C PHE A 190 1.64 17.31 5.03
N GLU A 191 2.44 16.52 4.32
CA GLU A 191 2.44 16.46 2.85
C GLU A 191 1.74 15.17 2.39
N ASP A 192 0.82 15.25 1.43
CA ASP A 192 0.23 14.08 0.78
C ASP A 192 0.55 14.07 -0.71
N THR A 193 0.63 12.87 -1.29
CA THR A 193 0.84 12.67 -2.71
C THR A 193 -0.50 12.74 -3.43
N LYS A 194 -0.64 13.62 -4.42
CA LYS A 194 -1.91 13.79 -5.16
C LYS A 194 -2.30 12.54 -5.94
N ARG A 195 -1.34 11.92 -6.65
CA ARG A 195 -1.56 10.71 -7.46
C ARG A 195 -0.55 9.64 -7.07
N ARG A 196 -0.99 8.37 -7.10
CA ARG A 196 -0.12 7.23 -6.83
C ARG A 196 -0.58 6.04 -7.68
N ILE A 197 0.05 5.86 -8.83
CA ILE A 197 -0.29 4.86 -9.84
C ILE A 197 0.92 3.96 -10.06
N PRO A 198 0.84 2.64 -9.85
CA PRO A 198 1.93 1.73 -10.16
C PRO A 198 2.12 1.55 -11.67
N ASP A 199 3.35 1.44 -12.11
CA ASP A 199 3.66 0.72 -13.33
C ASP A 199 3.65 -0.78 -12.99
N VAL A 200 2.72 -1.53 -13.56
CA VAL A 200 2.53 -2.96 -13.27
C VAL A 200 3.16 -3.88 -14.31
N ARG A 201 3.80 -3.33 -15.34
CA ARG A 201 4.33 -4.09 -16.47
C ARG A 201 5.35 -5.14 -16.03
N ARG A 202 6.25 -4.82 -15.12
CA ARG A 202 7.26 -5.77 -14.64
C ARG A 202 6.62 -6.99 -13.98
N ALA A 203 5.62 -6.80 -13.14
CA ALA A 203 4.88 -7.90 -12.51
C ALA A 203 4.09 -8.71 -13.56
N THR A 204 3.50 -8.06 -14.55
CA THR A 204 2.78 -8.74 -15.64
C THR A 204 3.73 -9.56 -16.52
N ASP A 205 4.82 -8.97 -16.98
CA ASP A 205 5.71 -9.59 -17.97
C ASP A 205 6.55 -10.73 -17.35
N ILE A 206 7.02 -10.56 -16.13
CA ILE A 206 7.90 -11.53 -15.47
C ILE A 206 7.10 -12.57 -14.68
N LEU A 207 6.15 -12.12 -13.84
CA LEU A 207 5.42 -13.00 -12.94
C LEU A 207 4.08 -13.49 -13.52
N GLY A 208 3.65 -12.96 -14.68
CA GLY A 208 2.31 -13.20 -15.23
C GLY A 208 1.21 -12.71 -14.29
N PHE A 209 1.49 -11.70 -13.45
CA PHE A 209 0.55 -11.20 -12.46
C PHE A 209 -0.12 -9.90 -12.91
N THR A 210 -1.44 -9.88 -12.78
CA THR A 210 -2.27 -8.67 -12.93
C THR A 210 -3.34 -8.66 -11.85
N ALA A 211 -3.48 -7.54 -11.13
CA ALA A 211 -4.57 -7.37 -10.16
C ALA A 211 -5.90 -7.25 -10.91
N ALA A 212 -6.72 -8.30 -10.87
CA ALA A 212 -7.90 -8.45 -11.71
C ALA A 212 -9.22 -8.09 -11.00
N THR A 213 -9.22 -7.95 -9.66
CA THR A 213 -10.44 -7.70 -8.90
C THR A 213 -10.90 -6.24 -9.04
N PRO A 214 -12.05 -5.95 -9.68
CA PRO A 214 -12.60 -4.59 -9.74
C PRO A 214 -12.86 -4.04 -8.33
N LEU A 215 -12.64 -2.72 -8.13
CA LEU A 215 -12.80 -2.09 -6.83
C LEU A 215 -14.18 -2.37 -6.20
N GLN A 216 -15.25 -2.26 -6.98
CA GLN A 216 -16.60 -2.51 -6.48
C GLN A 216 -16.79 -3.95 -5.99
N ALA A 217 -16.25 -4.95 -6.69
CA ALA A 217 -16.31 -6.35 -6.27
C ALA A 217 -15.57 -6.58 -4.96
N GLY A 218 -14.34 -6.08 -4.83
CA GLY A 218 -13.55 -6.19 -3.61
C GLY A 218 -14.19 -5.46 -2.42
N LEU A 219 -14.79 -4.28 -2.65
CA LEU A 219 -15.57 -3.57 -1.61
C LEU A 219 -16.79 -4.37 -1.17
N THR A 220 -17.49 -5.05 -2.10
CA THR A 220 -18.62 -5.93 -1.76
C THR A 220 -18.18 -7.09 -0.86
N HIS A 221 -17.08 -7.76 -1.19
CA HIS A 221 -16.52 -8.81 -0.34
C HIS A 221 -16.11 -8.29 1.05
N THR A 222 -15.52 -7.09 1.09
CA THR A 222 -15.12 -6.45 2.34
C THR A 222 -16.33 -6.13 3.22
N LEU A 223 -17.40 -5.59 2.63
CA LEU A 223 -18.65 -5.30 3.34
C LEU A 223 -19.34 -6.57 3.85
N GLN A 224 -19.39 -7.64 3.04
CA GLN A 224 -19.95 -8.93 3.46
C GLN A 224 -19.20 -9.48 4.68
N TRP A 225 -17.86 -9.50 4.63
CA TRP A 225 -17.05 -9.92 5.77
C TRP A 225 -17.33 -9.07 7.01
N TRP A 226 -17.41 -7.74 6.85
CA TRP A 226 -17.68 -6.85 7.99
C TRP A 226 -19.00 -7.17 8.66
N ARG A 227 -20.08 -7.34 7.88
CA ARG A 227 -21.41 -7.67 8.40
C ARG A 227 -21.48 -9.02 9.12
N THR A 228 -20.67 -9.99 8.70
CA THR A 228 -20.64 -11.33 9.35
C THR A 228 -19.76 -11.38 10.58
N THR A 229 -18.86 -10.45 10.78
CA THR A 229 -17.86 -10.51 11.86
C THR A 229 -18.16 -9.54 13.00
N HIS A 230 -19.00 -8.54 12.77
CA HIS A 230 -19.36 -7.49 13.74
C HIS A 230 -20.88 -7.46 14.05
N GLN A 231 -21.55 -8.59 13.90
CA GLN A 231 -22.93 -8.82 14.38
C GLN A 231 -22.97 -9.15 15.86
#